data_a86cc71590f8b42dcdd5103a391ac12d
#
_entry.id   a86cc71590f8b42dcdd5103a391ac12d
#
_cell.length_a   1.000
_cell.length_b   1.000
_cell.length_c   1.000
_cell.angle_alpha   90.00
_cell.angle_beta   90.00
_cell.angle_gamma   90.00
#
_symmetry.space_group_name_H-M   'P 1'
#
loop_
_entity.id
_entity.type
_entity.pdbx_description
1 polymer ?
#
loop_
_entity_poly.entity_id
_entity_poly.type
_entity_poly.pdbx_seq_one_letter_code
_entity_poly.pdbx_strand_id
1 'polypeptide(L)'
;MRFATTCAPPIVDMQRSGFPKPPRQMRLPSIQALTAFAWELTMDGTLIALFLIATFLGGFTSGLTGFAAGLVVSGIWLHIITPLQTAVLIAAYGMINQAYGVWKVRHALQWRRILPFVIGGAVGVPLGAYLVTYLNPAHLRIGVGALLIVYSTYNLARPTFTPIKSNPATDVGIGVLNGLLGGLTGLGGVISTIWVQLGGGPKDTQRAIFQPVLFITMTMTTLTFAAAGHLFNVDILKLFLLGLPALLLGLWVGVTLYGRLDGAAFRKVILILLLISGLSLVLPAFFR
;
A
#
# COMPACT_ATOMS: atom_id res chain seq x y z
N MET A 1 -74.99 31.49 42.65
CA MET A 1 -74.22 31.04 41.50
C MET A 1 -73.41 29.80 41.94
N ARG A 2 -73.79 28.60 41.48
CA ARG A 2 -73.23 27.33 41.89
C ARG A 2 -72.14 26.93 40.88
N PHE A 3 -70.93 26.64 41.35
CA PHE A 3 -69.86 26.09 40.53
C PHE A 3 -69.99 24.55 40.53
N ALA A 4 -70.05 24.01 39.34
CA ALA A 4 -70.12 22.57 39.07
C ALA A 4 -68.68 21.97 39.23
N THR A 5 -68.54 20.99 40.12
CA THR A 5 -67.39 20.12 40.30
C THR A 5 -67.38 19.05 39.24
N THR A 6 -66.39 19.08 38.37
CA THR A 6 -66.20 18.08 37.29
C THR A 6 -65.44 16.88 37.90
N CYS A 7 -66.11 15.69 37.91
CA CYS A 7 -65.55 14.41 38.29
C CYS A 7 -64.52 13.95 37.24
N ALA A 8 -63.29 13.67 37.63
CA ALA A 8 -62.31 12.96 36.82
C ALA A 8 -62.61 11.47 36.82
N PRO A 9 -62.49 10.78 35.66
CA PRO A 9 -62.69 9.35 35.60
C PRO A 9 -61.51 8.58 36.25
N PRO A 10 -61.77 7.34 36.78
CA PRO A 10 -60.75 6.56 37.46
C PRO A 10 -59.69 6.05 36.48
N ILE A 11 -58.42 6.13 36.90
CA ILE A 11 -57.29 5.54 36.18
C ILE A 11 -57.44 4.03 36.20
N VAL A 12 -57.75 3.46 35.05
CA VAL A 12 -57.78 2.02 34.84
C VAL A 12 -56.37 1.52 34.73
N ASP A 13 -55.96 0.63 35.65
CA ASP A 13 -54.67 -0.03 35.66
C ASP A 13 -54.53 -0.97 34.42
N MET A 14 -53.79 -0.51 33.37
CA MET A 14 -53.60 -1.23 32.13
C MET A 14 -52.53 -2.35 32.19
N GLN A 15 -52.12 -2.74 33.40
CA GLN A 15 -51.06 -3.77 33.54
C GLN A 15 -51.53 -5.23 33.49
N ARG A 16 -52.82 -5.51 33.25
CA ARG A 16 -53.32 -6.91 33.25
C ARG A 16 -53.96 -7.40 31.95
N SER A 17 -53.86 -6.64 30.85
CA SER A 17 -54.23 -7.16 29.55
C SER A 17 -53.01 -7.78 28.87
N GLY A 18 -53.05 -9.14 28.73
CA GLY A 18 -52.00 -9.90 28.05
C GLY A 18 -51.92 -9.56 26.57
N PHE A 19 -51.27 -8.45 26.26
CA PHE A 19 -50.92 -8.17 24.88
C PHE A 19 -49.91 -9.22 24.40
N PRO A 20 -50.14 -9.85 23.22
CA PRO A 20 -49.15 -10.73 22.62
C PRO A 20 -47.85 -9.97 22.47
N LYS A 21 -46.71 -10.57 22.93
CA LYS A 21 -45.38 -10.03 22.75
C LYS A 21 -45.21 -9.62 21.31
N PRO A 22 -44.72 -8.41 20.99
CA PRO A 22 -44.49 -8.00 19.62
C PRO A 22 -43.59 -9.05 18.94
N PRO A 23 -43.85 -9.38 17.66
CA PRO A 23 -43.04 -10.35 16.94
C PRO A 23 -41.58 -9.92 17.06
N ARG A 24 -40.67 -10.91 17.31
CA ARG A 24 -39.22 -10.66 17.36
C ARG A 24 -38.88 -9.75 16.20
N GLN A 25 -38.49 -8.51 16.50
CA GLN A 25 -37.99 -7.58 15.49
C GLN A 25 -36.92 -8.36 14.74
N MET A 26 -37.19 -8.66 13.49
CA MET A 26 -36.20 -9.17 12.56
C MET A 26 -35.06 -8.13 12.59
N ARG A 27 -33.98 -8.45 13.34
CA ARG A 27 -32.79 -7.58 13.35
C ARG A 27 -32.31 -7.56 11.92
N LEU A 28 -32.53 -6.44 11.25
CA LEU A 28 -31.90 -6.21 9.97
C LEU A 28 -30.40 -6.45 10.17
N PRO A 29 -29.76 -7.22 9.30
CA PRO A 29 -28.33 -7.45 9.41
C PRO A 29 -27.65 -6.09 9.53
N SER A 30 -26.69 -5.96 10.44
CA SER A 30 -25.97 -4.73 10.64
C SER A 30 -25.37 -4.28 9.28
N ILE A 31 -25.26 -2.98 9.07
CA ILE A 31 -24.66 -2.43 7.83
C ILE A 31 -23.31 -3.11 7.54
N GLN A 32 -22.56 -3.46 8.59
CA GLN A 32 -21.32 -4.23 8.48
C GLN A 32 -21.52 -5.65 7.95
N ALA A 33 -22.61 -6.33 8.30
CA ALA A 33 -22.92 -7.66 7.75
C ALA A 33 -23.42 -7.58 6.30
N LEU A 34 -24.13 -6.52 5.94
CA LEU A 34 -24.53 -6.26 4.54
C LEU A 34 -23.33 -5.87 3.66
N THR A 35 -22.39 -5.07 4.19
CA THR A 35 -21.16 -4.73 3.46
C THR A 35 -20.22 -5.93 3.33
N ALA A 36 -20.11 -6.78 4.36
CA ALA A 36 -19.34 -8.02 4.28
C ALA A 36 -19.96 -9.02 3.27
N PHE A 37 -21.30 -9.13 3.26
CA PHE A 37 -22.00 -9.98 2.30
C PHE A 37 -21.94 -9.41 0.86
N ALA A 38 -22.03 -8.09 0.70
CA ALA A 38 -21.82 -7.44 -0.59
C ALA A 38 -20.38 -7.61 -1.10
N TRP A 39 -19.38 -7.60 -0.20
CA TRP A 39 -18.00 -7.89 -0.54
C TRP A 39 -17.82 -9.34 -1.04
N GLU A 40 -18.44 -10.32 -0.42
CA GLU A 40 -18.41 -11.73 -0.85
C GLU A 40 -19.09 -11.95 -2.22
N LEU A 41 -20.08 -11.13 -2.56
CA LEU A 41 -20.81 -11.20 -3.84
C LEU A 41 -20.13 -10.41 -4.97
N THR A 42 -19.24 -9.44 -4.66
CA THR A 42 -18.68 -8.52 -5.67
C THR A 42 -17.24 -8.85 -6.09
N MET A 43 -16.56 -9.78 -5.43
CA MET A 43 -15.29 -10.27 -5.93
C MET A 43 -15.55 -11.38 -6.97
N ASP A 44 -15.84 -11.00 -8.19
CA ASP A 44 -15.82 -11.92 -9.34
C ASP A 44 -14.50 -12.69 -9.35
N GLY A 45 -14.55 -13.99 -9.68
CA GLY A 45 -13.35 -14.83 -9.78
C GLY A 45 -12.25 -14.19 -10.63
N THR A 46 -12.63 -13.34 -11.59
CA THR A 46 -11.73 -12.54 -12.42
C THR A 46 -10.93 -11.52 -11.60
N LEU A 47 -11.56 -10.82 -10.65
CA LEU A 47 -10.88 -9.83 -9.82
C LEU A 47 -9.90 -10.49 -8.85
N ILE A 48 -10.28 -11.65 -8.29
CA ILE A 48 -9.39 -12.46 -7.45
C ILE A 48 -8.18 -12.94 -8.28
N ALA A 49 -8.42 -13.44 -9.48
CA ALA A 49 -7.35 -13.88 -10.37
C ALA A 49 -6.39 -12.73 -10.72
N LEU A 50 -6.92 -11.55 -11.07
CA LEU A 50 -6.11 -10.36 -11.34
C LEU A 50 -5.31 -9.92 -10.12
N PHE A 51 -5.91 -9.96 -8.92
CA PHE A 51 -5.23 -9.66 -7.67
C PHE A 51 -4.06 -10.61 -7.41
N LEU A 52 -4.28 -11.93 -7.56
CA LEU A 52 -3.26 -12.95 -7.35
C LEU A 52 -2.13 -12.87 -8.40
N ILE A 53 -2.47 -12.66 -9.68
CA ILE A 53 -1.49 -12.46 -10.75
C ILE A 53 -0.64 -11.22 -10.48
N ALA A 54 -1.27 -10.10 -10.12
CA ALA A 54 -0.55 -8.87 -9.77
C ALA A 54 0.38 -9.08 -8.57
N THR A 55 -0.10 -9.79 -7.54
CA THR A 55 0.68 -10.12 -6.34
C THR A 55 1.88 -11.00 -6.66
N PHE A 56 1.67 -12.04 -7.48
CA PHE A 56 2.74 -12.90 -7.98
C PHE A 56 3.79 -12.10 -8.76
N LEU A 57 3.35 -11.28 -9.72
CA LEU A 57 4.23 -10.42 -10.51
C LEU A 57 5.00 -9.43 -9.62
N GLY A 58 4.36 -8.89 -8.58
CA GLY A 58 5.01 -8.03 -7.60
C GLY A 58 6.12 -8.76 -6.83
N GLY A 59 5.84 -9.97 -6.33
CA GLY A 59 6.85 -10.82 -5.69
C GLY A 59 7.99 -11.17 -6.65
N PHE A 60 7.67 -11.59 -7.87
CA PHE A 60 8.62 -11.94 -8.92
C PHE A 60 9.56 -10.77 -9.28
N THR A 61 9.00 -9.60 -9.50
CA THR A 61 9.80 -8.40 -9.81
C THR A 61 10.66 -7.97 -8.63
N SER A 62 10.15 -8.09 -7.40
CA SER A 62 10.94 -7.82 -6.20
C SER A 62 12.12 -8.78 -6.06
N GLY A 63 11.90 -10.06 -6.33
CA GLY A 63 12.97 -11.07 -6.34
C GLY A 63 14.08 -10.75 -7.32
N LEU A 64 13.73 -10.27 -8.52
CA LEU A 64 14.68 -9.90 -9.57
C LEU A 64 15.38 -8.56 -9.33
N THR A 65 14.62 -7.51 -8.97
CA THR A 65 15.15 -6.13 -8.90
C THR A 65 15.53 -5.70 -7.49
N GLY A 66 14.90 -6.30 -6.48
CA GLY A 66 15.05 -5.97 -5.07
C GLY A 66 14.12 -4.89 -4.54
N PHE A 67 13.25 -4.25 -5.36
CA PHE A 67 12.42 -3.13 -4.87
C PHE A 67 11.10 -2.87 -5.62
N ALA A 68 10.90 -3.37 -6.83
CA ALA A 68 9.84 -2.91 -7.73
C ALA A 68 8.44 -3.50 -7.44
N ALA A 69 8.26 -4.34 -6.41
CA ALA A 69 6.98 -4.99 -6.11
C ALA A 69 5.83 -4.00 -6.05
N GLY A 70 5.94 -2.97 -5.22
CA GLY A 70 4.89 -1.98 -5.01
C GLY A 70 4.50 -1.23 -6.29
N LEU A 71 5.47 -0.91 -7.14
CA LEU A 71 5.22 -0.24 -8.42
C LEU A 71 4.37 -1.11 -9.36
N VAL A 72 4.68 -2.40 -9.45
CA VAL A 72 3.96 -3.35 -10.32
C VAL A 72 2.55 -3.59 -9.82
N VAL A 73 2.39 -3.89 -8.52
CA VAL A 73 1.06 -4.18 -7.96
C VAL A 73 0.16 -2.94 -7.95
N SER A 74 0.70 -1.74 -7.70
CA SER A 74 -0.10 -0.51 -7.64
C SER A 74 -0.79 -0.20 -8.98
N GLY A 75 -0.13 -0.49 -10.09
CA GLY A 75 -0.69 -0.31 -11.44
C GLY A 75 -1.94 -1.14 -11.70
N ILE A 76 -2.10 -2.29 -11.03
CA ILE A 76 -3.27 -3.17 -11.16
C ILE A 76 -4.23 -2.99 -9.98
N TRP A 77 -3.72 -3.00 -8.76
CA TRP A 77 -4.55 -2.96 -7.55
C TRP A 77 -5.37 -1.69 -7.40
N LEU A 78 -4.86 -0.53 -7.81
CA LEU A 78 -5.61 0.73 -7.76
C LEU A 78 -6.85 0.75 -8.67
N HIS A 79 -7.01 -0.22 -9.58
CA HIS A 79 -8.22 -0.43 -10.36
C HIS A 79 -9.22 -1.39 -9.68
N ILE A 80 -8.73 -2.25 -8.76
CA ILE A 80 -9.51 -3.33 -8.15
C ILE A 80 -9.91 -3.00 -6.72
N ILE A 81 -8.98 -2.43 -5.95
CA ILE A 81 -9.15 -2.13 -4.52
C ILE A 81 -8.90 -0.64 -4.23
N THR A 82 -9.23 -0.21 -3.02
CA THR A 82 -9.08 1.19 -2.61
C THR A 82 -7.60 1.58 -2.47
N PRO A 83 -7.26 2.88 -2.64
CA PRO A 83 -5.88 3.35 -2.41
C PRO A 83 -5.34 3.04 -1.02
N LEU A 84 -6.18 3.12 0.03
CA LEU A 84 -5.77 2.78 1.39
C LEU A 84 -5.45 1.29 1.52
N GLN A 85 -6.32 0.39 1.03
CA GLN A 85 -6.05 -1.04 1.01
C GLN A 85 -4.76 -1.36 0.25
N THR A 86 -4.59 -0.71 -0.91
CA THR A 86 -3.36 -0.84 -1.72
C THR A 86 -2.13 -0.42 -0.94
N ALA A 87 -2.15 0.74 -0.27
CA ALA A 87 -1.02 1.25 0.51
C ALA A 87 -0.64 0.31 1.67
N VAL A 88 -1.65 -0.17 2.43
CA VAL A 88 -1.45 -1.09 3.56
C VAL A 88 -0.85 -2.42 3.08
N LEU A 89 -1.41 -3.01 2.01
CA LEU A 89 -0.93 -4.28 1.46
C LEU A 89 0.47 -4.16 0.87
N ILE A 90 0.78 -3.08 0.13
CA ILE A 90 2.13 -2.84 -0.40
C ILE A 90 3.14 -2.73 0.73
N ALA A 91 2.81 -2.00 1.81
CA ALA A 91 3.70 -1.85 2.96
C ALA A 91 3.95 -3.20 3.66
N ALA A 92 2.89 -3.97 3.95
CA ALA A 92 2.98 -5.26 4.62
C ALA A 92 3.74 -6.29 3.78
N TYR A 93 3.42 -6.43 2.50
CA TYR A 93 4.15 -7.32 1.59
C TYR A 93 5.57 -6.82 1.30
N GLY A 94 5.75 -5.50 1.23
CA GLY A 94 7.06 -4.87 1.09
C GLY A 94 7.99 -5.22 2.25
N MET A 95 7.49 -5.22 3.48
CA MET A 95 8.25 -5.65 4.66
C MET A 95 8.75 -7.09 4.50
N ILE A 96 7.88 -8.02 4.04
CA ILE A 96 8.25 -9.43 3.83
C ILE A 96 9.32 -9.55 2.72
N ASN A 97 9.09 -8.91 1.57
CA ASN A 97 10.01 -8.93 0.45
C ASN A 97 11.40 -8.38 0.81
N GLN A 98 11.42 -7.25 1.56
CA GLN A 98 12.67 -6.60 1.93
C GLN A 98 13.39 -7.29 3.06
N ALA A 99 12.71 -8.02 3.93
CA ALA A 99 13.35 -8.86 4.96
C ALA A 99 14.35 -9.84 4.33
N TYR A 100 13.96 -10.51 3.24
CA TYR A 100 14.85 -11.38 2.48
C TYR A 100 16.03 -10.61 1.87
N GLY A 101 15.78 -9.43 1.28
CA GLY A 101 16.82 -8.59 0.68
C GLY A 101 17.88 -8.16 1.71
N VAL A 102 17.43 -7.68 2.88
CA VAL A 102 18.31 -7.29 3.98
C VAL A 102 19.12 -8.47 4.51
N TRP A 103 18.48 -9.63 4.68
CA TRP A 103 19.18 -10.84 5.10
C TRP A 103 20.35 -11.20 4.18
N LYS A 104 20.16 -11.04 2.85
CA LYS A 104 21.19 -11.31 1.84
C LYS A 104 22.37 -10.33 1.90
N VAL A 105 22.11 -9.05 2.21
CA VAL A 105 23.14 -7.99 2.25
C VAL A 105 23.63 -7.65 3.66
N ARG A 106 23.21 -8.39 4.68
CA ARG A 106 23.48 -8.09 6.10
C ARG A 106 24.94 -7.86 6.45
N HIS A 107 25.86 -8.49 5.73
CA HIS A 107 27.31 -8.38 5.95
C HIS A 107 27.93 -7.09 5.39
N ALA A 108 27.21 -6.40 4.49
CA ALA A 108 27.68 -5.18 3.83
C ALA A 108 26.94 -3.92 4.29
N LEU A 109 26.20 -3.97 5.41
CA LEU A 109 25.38 -2.86 5.90
C LEU A 109 26.23 -1.63 6.27
N GLN A 110 25.85 -0.48 5.76
CA GLN A 110 26.51 0.81 6.01
C GLN A 110 25.61 1.74 6.84
N TRP A 111 25.51 1.46 8.16
CA TRP A 111 24.60 2.17 9.05
C TRP A 111 24.73 3.70 9.01
N ARG A 112 25.94 4.23 8.87
CA ARG A 112 26.17 5.69 8.73
C ARG A 112 25.48 6.31 7.52
N ARG A 113 25.30 5.54 6.45
CA ARG A 113 24.59 5.97 5.23
C ARG A 113 23.08 5.67 5.28
N ILE A 114 22.67 4.69 6.06
CA ILE A 114 21.26 4.29 6.21
C ILE A 114 20.54 5.24 7.17
N LEU A 115 21.19 5.62 8.28
CA LEU A 115 20.61 6.37 9.39
C LEU A 115 19.92 7.69 8.99
N PRO A 116 20.51 8.55 8.13
CA PRO A 116 19.87 9.80 7.71
C PRO A 116 18.53 9.55 7.01
N PHE A 117 18.42 8.55 6.13
CA PHE A 117 17.16 8.19 5.48
C PHE A 117 16.12 7.70 6.49
N VAL A 118 16.53 6.93 7.49
CA VAL A 118 15.65 6.39 8.54
C VAL A 118 15.11 7.52 9.41
N ILE A 119 15.95 8.49 9.80
CA ILE A 119 15.54 9.67 10.59
C ILE A 119 14.49 10.48 9.80
N GLY A 120 14.75 10.75 8.52
CA GLY A 120 13.77 11.41 7.66
C GLY A 120 12.48 10.61 7.51
N GLY A 121 12.60 9.29 7.30
CA GLY A 121 11.47 8.37 7.19
C GLY A 121 10.59 8.33 8.44
N ALA A 122 11.19 8.42 9.63
CA ALA A 122 10.46 8.42 10.90
C ALA A 122 9.51 9.63 11.03
N VAL A 123 9.81 10.75 10.38
CA VAL A 123 8.92 11.92 10.30
C VAL A 123 7.96 11.79 9.11
N GLY A 124 8.46 11.39 7.96
CA GLY A 124 7.69 11.34 6.72
C GLY A 124 6.59 10.27 6.73
N VAL A 125 6.86 9.08 7.27
CA VAL A 125 5.90 7.96 7.26
C VAL A 125 4.61 8.26 8.04
N PRO A 126 4.65 8.70 9.31
CA PRO A 126 3.43 9.04 10.03
C PRO A 126 2.63 10.17 9.37
N LEU A 127 3.33 11.18 8.85
CA LEU A 127 2.69 12.29 8.14
C LEU A 127 1.99 11.80 6.87
N GLY A 128 2.61 10.94 6.09
CA GLY A 128 2.00 10.35 4.89
C GLY A 128 0.81 9.46 5.22
N ALA A 129 0.93 8.60 6.23
CA ALA A 129 -0.15 7.72 6.68
C ALA A 129 -1.34 8.50 7.26
N TYR A 130 -1.11 9.64 7.90
CA TYR A 130 -2.16 10.55 8.33
C TYR A 130 -2.84 11.20 7.12
N LEU A 131 -2.09 11.72 6.18
CA LEU A 131 -2.62 12.42 5.00
C LEU A 131 -3.46 11.50 4.08
N VAL A 132 -3.12 10.19 3.97
CA VAL A 132 -3.86 9.26 3.10
C VAL A 132 -5.33 9.14 3.48
N THR A 133 -5.68 9.34 4.75
CA THR A 133 -7.07 9.25 5.23
C THR A 133 -7.92 10.47 4.87
N TYR A 134 -7.29 11.60 4.57
CA TYR A 134 -7.97 12.86 4.20
C TYR A 134 -7.94 13.16 2.71
N LEU A 135 -7.05 12.52 1.95
CA LEU A 135 -6.92 12.77 0.52
C LEU A 135 -8.01 12.05 -0.28
N ASN A 136 -8.50 12.73 -1.30
CA ASN A 136 -9.45 12.12 -2.24
C ASN A 136 -8.77 10.93 -2.98
N PRO A 137 -9.41 9.74 -3.00
CA PRO A 137 -8.89 8.58 -3.72
C PRO A 137 -8.51 8.85 -5.18
N ALA A 138 -9.21 9.75 -5.88
CA ALA A 138 -8.88 10.13 -7.24
C ALA A 138 -7.52 10.82 -7.35
N HIS A 139 -7.21 11.75 -6.44
CA HIS A 139 -5.92 12.45 -6.42
C HIS A 139 -4.77 11.48 -6.10
N LEU A 140 -5.00 10.53 -5.20
CA LEU A 140 -3.99 9.49 -4.90
C LEU A 140 -3.70 8.61 -6.12
N ARG A 141 -4.72 8.18 -6.86
CA ARG A 141 -4.54 7.41 -8.11
C ARG A 141 -3.76 8.20 -9.15
N ILE A 142 -4.09 9.48 -9.35
CA ILE A 142 -3.38 10.37 -10.27
C ILE A 142 -1.92 10.52 -9.82
N GLY A 143 -1.68 10.77 -8.53
CA GLY A 143 -0.34 10.92 -7.98
C GLY A 143 0.53 9.68 -8.19
N VAL A 144 -0.02 8.49 -7.90
CA VAL A 144 0.66 7.21 -8.16
C VAL A 144 0.89 7.01 -9.66
N GLY A 145 -0.12 7.26 -10.50
CA GLY A 145 0.00 7.15 -11.94
C GLY A 145 1.10 8.06 -12.51
N ALA A 146 1.14 9.33 -12.08
CA ALA A 146 2.19 10.27 -12.44
C ALA A 146 3.58 9.78 -12.00
N LEU A 147 3.70 9.25 -10.78
CA LEU A 147 4.94 8.65 -10.29
C LEU A 147 5.41 7.49 -11.17
N LEU A 148 4.47 6.59 -11.56
CA LEU A 148 4.79 5.45 -12.43
C LEU A 148 5.28 5.93 -13.81
N ILE A 149 4.65 6.96 -14.39
CA ILE A 149 5.05 7.56 -15.67
C ILE A 149 6.46 8.16 -15.55
N VAL A 150 6.69 9.03 -14.57
CA VAL A 150 7.97 9.71 -14.36
C VAL A 150 9.08 8.67 -14.11
N TYR A 151 8.82 7.70 -13.22
CA TYR A 151 9.78 6.64 -12.92
C TYR A 151 10.12 5.81 -14.17
N SER A 152 9.12 5.41 -14.94
CA SER A 152 9.30 4.57 -16.14
C SER A 152 10.05 5.33 -17.22
N THR A 153 9.63 6.56 -17.53
CA THR A 153 10.25 7.41 -18.55
C THR A 153 11.71 7.71 -18.20
N TYR A 154 11.96 8.10 -16.94
CA TYR A 154 13.32 8.34 -16.46
C TYR A 154 14.23 7.12 -16.64
N ASN A 155 13.76 5.94 -16.25
CA ASN A 155 14.54 4.71 -16.34
C ASN A 155 14.68 4.18 -17.78
N LEU A 156 13.74 4.48 -18.67
CA LEU A 156 13.86 4.15 -20.11
C LEU A 156 14.86 5.07 -20.81
N ALA A 157 14.81 6.37 -20.52
CA ALA A 157 15.71 7.36 -21.13
C ALA A 157 17.18 7.18 -20.70
N ARG A 158 17.40 6.64 -19.50
CA ARG A 158 18.76 6.44 -18.91
C ARG A 158 19.71 7.58 -19.22
N PRO A 159 19.41 8.81 -18.82
CA PRO A 159 20.39 9.90 -18.99
C PRO A 159 21.66 9.55 -18.21
N THR A 160 22.81 9.71 -18.85
CA THR A 160 24.12 9.56 -18.18
C THR A 160 24.33 10.77 -17.30
N PHE A 161 24.04 10.64 -16.01
CA PHE A 161 24.35 11.70 -15.04
C PHE A 161 25.72 11.51 -14.43
N THR A 162 26.39 12.63 -14.16
CA THR A 162 27.54 12.64 -13.24
C THR A 162 27.05 12.22 -11.86
N PRO A 163 27.79 11.31 -11.16
CA PRO A 163 27.40 10.86 -9.84
C PRO A 163 27.18 12.03 -8.87
N ILE A 164 26.01 12.06 -8.24
CA ILE A 164 25.68 13.12 -7.27
C ILE A 164 26.32 12.77 -5.92
N LYS A 165 27.07 13.72 -5.36
CA LYS A 165 27.60 13.57 -4.01
C LYS A 165 26.48 13.74 -2.99
N SER A 166 26.18 12.68 -2.26
CA SER A 166 25.24 12.68 -1.16
C SER A 166 25.88 13.32 0.08
N ASN A 167 25.08 14.06 0.85
CA ASN A 167 25.44 14.51 2.20
C ASN A 167 24.34 14.13 3.19
N PRO A 168 24.62 14.02 4.50
CA PRO A 168 23.63 13.59 5.48
C PRO A 168 22.36 14.44 5.53
N ALA A 169 22.45 15.74 5.29
CA ALA A 169 21.29 16.64 5.32
C ALA A 169 20.35 16.39 4.14
N THR A 170 20.89 16.19 2.93
CA THR A 170 20.09 15.82 1.76
C THR A 170 19.48 14.45 1.91
N ASP A 171 20.21 13.50 2.50
CA ASP A 171 19.73 12.14 2.74
C ASP A 171 18.56 12.10 3.73
N VAL A 172 18.55 12.97 4.77
CA VAL A 172 17.40 13.18 5.66
C VAL A 172 16.20 13.72 4.88
N GLY A 173 16.40 14.76 4.05
CA GLY A 173 15.33 15.32 3.22
C GLY A 173 14.71 14.27 2.26
N ILE A 174 15.56 13.49 1.59
CA ILE A 174 15.12 12.36 0.77
C ILE A 174 14.40 11.31 1.60
N GLY A 175 14.85 11.05 2.83
CA GLY A 175 14.18 10.17 3.79
C GLY A 175 12.77 10.64 4.14
N VAL A 176 12.58 11.96 4.39
CA VAL A 176 11.25 12.55 4.64
C VAL A 176 10.33 12.35 3.44
N LEU A 177 10.78 12.70 2.23
CA LEU A 177 10.00 12.54 1.00
C LEU A 177 9.67 11.08 0.72
N ASN A 178 10.62 10.18 0.94
CA ASN A 178 10.45 8.75 0.79
C ASN A 178 9.46 8.18 1.81
N GLY A 179 9.54 8.62 3.06
CA GLY A 179 8.61 8.25 4.12
C GLY A 179 7.20 8.78 3.87
N LEU A 180 7.07 10.05 3.44
CA LEU A 180 5.80 10.65 3.06
C LEU A 180 5.12 9.84 1.95
N LEU A 181 5.85 9.52 0.88
CA LEU A 181 5.35 8.68 -0.21
C LEU A 181 4.98 7.29 0.28
N GLY A 182 5.81 6.70 1.17
CA GLY A 182 5.54 5.41 1.79
C GLY A 182 4.25 5.38 2.58
N GLY A 183 4.02 6.38 3.43
CA GLY A 183 2.80 6.54 4.21
C GLY A 183 1.56 6.80 3.36
N LEU A 184 1.69 7.59 2.27
CA LEU A 184 0.58 7.89 1.36
C LEU A 184 0.16 6.72 0.47
N THR A 185 1.11 5.96 -0.03
CA THR A 185 0.87 5.02 -1.14
C THR A 185 1.41 3.60 -0.90
N GLY A 186 2.13 3.38 0.19
CA GLY A 186 2.90 2.16 0.41
C GLY A 186 4.19 2.07 -0.42
N LEU A 187 4.45 3.02 -1.33
CA LEU A 187 5.62 3.00 -2.24
C LEU A 187 6.88 3.61 -1.61
N GLY A 188 7.02 3.47 -0.30
CA GLY A 188 8.21 3.94 0.42
C GLY A 188 9.46 3.18 0.01
N GLY A 189 10.32 3.82 -0.75
CA GLY A 189 11.54 3.22 -1.24
C GLY A 189 11.92 3.67 -2.65
N VAL A 190 10.96 4.16 -3.42
CA VAL A 190 11.22 4.59 -4.81
C VAL A 190 12.18 5.77 -4.84
N ILE A 191 11.93 6.80 -4.04
CA ILE A 191 12.75 8.02 -4.02
C ILE A 191 14.16 7.72 -3.52
N SER A 192 14.28 7.00 -2.40
CA SER A 192 15.58 6.61 -1.84
C SER A 192 16.38 5.70 -2.78
N THR A 193 15.71 4.77 -3.48
CA THR A 193 16.37 3.91 -4.47
C THR A 193 16.93 4.72 -5.64
N ILE A 194 16.13 5.64 -6.20
CA ILE A 194 16.59 6.53 -7.28
C ILE A 194 17.77 7.36 -6.79
N TRP A 195 17.67 7.97 -5.61
CA TRP A 195 18.72 8.80 -5.04
C TRP A 195 20.04 8.04 -4.87
N VAL A 196 19.98 6.84 -4.28
CA VAL A 196 21.18 5.99 -4.12
C VAL A 196 21.76 5.57 -5.48
N GLN A 197 20.91 5.30 -6.48
CA GLN A 197 21.36 4.99 -7.84
C GLN A 197 22.07 6.18 -8.51
N LEU A 198 21.57 7.40 -8.31
CA LEU A 198 22.20 8.64 -8.79
C LEU A 198 23.58 8.90 -8.15
N GLY A 199 23.79 8.41 -6.93
CA GLY A 199 25.10 8.46 -6.27
C GLY A 199 26.16 7.57 -6.93
N GLY A 200 25.77 6.67 -7.84
CA GLY A 200 26.66 5.77 -8.57
C GLY A 200 27.28 4.68 -7.69
N GLY A 201 28.31 4.03 -8.23
CA GLY A 201 29.05 2.96 -7.54
C GLY A 201 28.53 1.53 -7.85
N PRO A 202 29.17 0.49 -7.28
CA PRO A 202 28.82 -0.91 -7.52
C PRO A 202 27.41 -1.23 -7.08
N LYS A 203 26.71 -2.11 -7.83
CA LYS A 203 25.32 -2.52 -7.55
C LYS A 203 25.13 -3.09 -6.14
N ASP A 204 26.09 -3.84 -5.64
CA ASP A 204 26.01 -4.45 -4.30
C ASP A 204 26.12 -3.41 -3.19
N THR A 205 26.97 -2.37 -3.39
CA THR A 205 27.07 -1.23 -2.46
C THR A 205 25.76 -0.44 -2.42
N GLN A 206 25.13 -0.20 -3.57
CA GLN A 206 23.83 0.45 -3.64
C GLN A 206 22.75 -0.36 -2.91
N ARG A 207 22.69 -1.69 -3.14
CA ARG A 207 21.78 -2.60 -2.45
C ARG A 207 21.97 -2.60 -0.94
N ALA A 208 23.21 -2.57 -0.47
CA ALA A 208 23.53 -2.53 0.96
C ALA A 208 23.06 -1.23 1.66
N ILE A 209 22.69 -0.20 0.89
CA ILE A 209 22.11 1.05 1.42
C ILE A 209 20.59 1.04 1.24
N PHE A 210 20.08 0.86 0.01
CA PHE A 210 18.66 1.05 -0.22
C PHE A 210 17.79 -0.08 0.34
N GLN A 211 18.22 -1.33 0.34
CA GLN A 211 17.39 -2.43 0.85
C GLN A 211 17.07 -2.30 2.34
N PRO A 212 18.03 -2.00 3.24
CA PRO A 212 17.71 -1.73 4.65
C PRO A 212 16.82 -0.49 4.83
N VAL A 213 17.06 0.57 4.06
CA VAL A 213 16.19 1.77 4.08
C VAL A 213 14.76 1.38 3.72
N LEU A 214 14.56 0.61 2.65
CA LEU A 214 13.25 0.11 2.25
C LEU A 214 12.61 -0.74 3.34
N PHE A 215 13.34 -1.70 3.89
CA PHE A 215 12.84 -2.59 4.94
C PHE A 215 12.35 -1.79 6.15
N ILE A 216 13.16 -0.86 6.64
CA ILE A 216 12.82 -0.03 7.79
C ILE A 216 11.62 0.88 7.47
N THR A 217 11.62 1.52 6.30
CA THR A 217 10.50 2.38 5.88
C THR A 217 9.20 1.58 5.76
N MET A 218 9.23 0.37 5.13
CA MET A 218 8.06 -0.49 5.01
C MET A 218 7.57 -0.98 6.39
N THR A 219 8.50 -1.32 7.29
CA THR A 219 8.16 -1.70 8.66
C THR A 219 7.51 -0.54 9.41
N MET A 220 8.08 0.67 9.33
CA MET A 220 7.49 1.86 9.93
C MET A 220 6.09 2.16 9.36
N THR A 221 5.93 2.07 8.04
CA THR A 221 4.64 2.28 7.37
C THR A 221 3.60 1.25 7.82
N THR A 222 3.98 -0.03 7.87
CA THR A 222 3.09 -1.11 8.33
C THR A 222 2.69 -0.91 9.79
N LEU A 223 3.64 -0.57 10.66
CA LEU A 223 3.37 -0.29 12.08
C LEU A 223 2.47 0.94 12.26
N THR A 224 2.67 1.99 11.47
CA THR A 224 1.82 3.20 11.51
C THR A 224 0.39 2.87 11.09
N PHE A 225 0.19 2.09 10.02
CA PHE A 225 -1.14 1.62 9.60
C PHE A 225 -1.76 0.66 10.62
N ALA A 226 -0.96 -0.18 11.29
CA ALA A 226 -1.43 -1.03 12.37
C ALA A 226 -1.90 -0.22 13.58
N ALA A 227 -1.12 0.78 13.99
CA ALA A 227 -1.48 1.69 15.09
C ALA A 227 -2.74 2.51 14.80
N ALA A 228 -2.97 2.87 13.54
CA ALA A 228 -4.20 3.53 13.07
C ALA A 228 -5.40 2.56 12.92
N GLY A 229 -5.23 1.26 13.21
CA GLY A 229 -6.29 0.25 13.10
C GLY A 229 -6.57 -0.26 11.69
N HIS A 230 -5.91 0.29 10.67
CA HIS A 230 -6.18 -0.08 9.27
C HIS A 230 -5.77 -1.51 8.94
N LEU A 231 -4.73 -2.05 9.58
CA LEU A 231 -4.26 -3.41 9.35
C LEU A 231 -5.24 -4.48 9.86
N PHE A 232 -6.04 -4.15 10.88
CA PHE A 232 -7.01 -5.05 11.50
C PHE A 232 -8.37 -5.05 10.81
N ASN A 233 -8.51 -4.36 9.67
CA ASN A 233 -9.69 -4.47 8.85
C ASN A 233 -9.76 -5.89 8.24
N VAL A 234 -10.91 -6.56 8.42
CA VAL A 234 -11.12 -7.95 7.99
C VAL A 234 -10.88 -8.12 6.49
N ASP A 235 -11.26 -7.13 5.68
CA ASP A 235 -11.09 -7.19 4.23
C ASP A 235 -9.61 -7.12 3.83
N ILE A 236 -8.83 -6.26 4.50
CA ILE A 236 -7.39 -6.16 4.27
C ILE A 236 -6.68 -7.44 4.71
N LEU A 237 -7.10 -8.02 5.84
CA LEU A 237 -6.53 -9.27 6.36
C LEU A 237 -6.82 -10.43 5.41
N LYS A 238 -8.06 -10.53 4.88
CA LYS A 238 -8.43 -11.54 3.87
C LYS A 238 -7.56 -11.42 2.62
N LEU A 239 -7.43 -10.21 2.07
CA LEU A 239 -6.58 -9.95 0.89
C LEU A 239 -5.12 -10.27 1.16
N PHE A 240 -4.61 -9.90 2.35
CA PHE A 240 -3.25 -10.20 2.74
C PHE A 240 -2.99 -11.72 2.81
N LEU A 241 -3.84 -12.47 3.49
CA LEU A 241 -3.70 -13.93 3.59
C LEU A 241 -3.87 -14.61 2.23
N LEU A 242 -4.81 -14.14 1.40
CA LEU A 242 -5.06 -14.68 0.06
C LEU A 242 -3.87 -14.46 -0.88
N GLY A 243 -3.26 -13.28 -0.86
CA GLY A 243 -2.15 -12.95 -1.75
C GLY A 243 -0.79 -13.45 -1.26
N LEU A 244 -0.64 -13.78 0.04
CA LEU A 244 0.65 -14.18 0.62
C LEU A 244 1.30 -15.38 -0.10
N PRO A 245 0.60 -16.48 -0.42
CA PRO A 245 1.18 -17.58 -1.18
C PRO A 245 1.67 -17.16 -2.57
N ALA A 246 0.88 -16.34 -3.28
CA ALA A 246 1.26 -15.84 -4.61
C ALA A 246 2.49 -14.94 -4.55
N LEU A 247 2.58 -14.06 -3.52
CA LEU A 247 3.75 -13.23 -3.29
C LEU A 247 5.01 -14.06 -3.06
N LEU A 248 4.94 -15.05 -2.16
CA LEU A 248 6.09 -15.88 -1.80
C LEU A 248 6.55 -16.75 -2.97
N LEU A 249 5.62 -17.32 -3.73
CA LEU A 249 5.92 -18.04 -4.97
C LEU A 249 6.61 -17.13 -5.99
N GLY A 250 6.05 -15.94 -6.22
CA GLY A 250 6.65 -14.96 -7.11
C GLY A 250 8.06 -14.57 -6.67
N LEU A 251 8.25 -14.26 -5.39
CA LEU A 251 9.55 -13.92 -4.82
C LEU A 251 10.58 -15.05 -5.01
N TRP A 252 10.18 -16.27 -4.71
CA TRP A 252 11.03 -17.44 -4.86
C TRP A 252 11.45 -17.66 -6.32
N VAL A 253 10.50 -17.61 -7.27
CA VAL A 253 10.78 -17.72 -8.71
C VAL A 253 11.69 -16.57 -9.15
N GLY A 254 11.41 -15.33 -8.75
CA GLY A 254 12.20 -14.16 -9.11
C GLY A 254 13.66 -14.26 -8.65
N VAL A 255 13.86 -14.69 -7.40
CA VAL A 255 15.22 -14.90 -6.84
C VAL A 255 15.96 -16.04 -7.54
N THR A 256 15.27 -17.13 -7.85
CA THR A 256 15.89 -18.30 -8.52
C THR A 256 16.31 -17.98 -9.95
N LEU A 257 15.53 -17.14 -10.65
CA LEU A 257 15.86 -16.69 -12.00
C LEU A 257 16.84 -15.51 -12.02
N TYR A 258 17.13 -14.91 -10.86
CA TYR A 258 18.13 -13.84 -10.76
C TYR A 258 19.49 -14.33 -11.30
N GLY A 259 20.00 -13.65 -12.31
CA GLY A 259 21.27 -14.00 -12.98
C GLY A 259 21.13 -14.95 -14.19
N ARG A 260 19.95 -15.54 -14.41
CA ARG A 260 19.70 -16.39 -15.60
C ARG A 260 18.96 -15.65 -16.72
N LEU A 261 18.24 -14.58 -16.40
CA LEU A 261 17.51 -13.76 -17.37
C LEU A 261 18.38 -12.60 -17.85
N ASP A 262 18.21 -12.22 -19.12
CA ASP A 262 18.71 -10.92 -19.58
C ASP A 262 17.99 -9.80 -18.81
N GLY A 263 18.69 -9.32 -17.76
CA GLY A 263 18.14 -8.30 -16.87
C GLY A 263 17.79 -6.99 -17.58
N ALA A 264 18.38 -6.71 -18.74
CA ALA A 264 18.10 -5.50 -19.51
C ALA A 264 16.76 -5.60 -20.24
N ALA A 265 16.50 -6.72 -20.91
CA ALA A 265 15.24 -6.97 -21.62
C ALA A 265 14.07 -7.05 -20.63
N PHE A 266 14.22 -7.81 -19.53
CA PHE A 266 13.21 -7.92 -18.49
C PHE A 266 12.87 -6.57 -17.86
N ARG A 267 13.90 -5.77 -17.49
CA ARG A 267 13.71 -4.43 -16.96
C ARG A 267 12.92 -3.54 -17.93
N LYS A 268 13.23 -3.60 -19.23
CA LYS A 268 12.54 -2.82 -20.26
C LYS A 268 11.05 -3.18 -20.33
N VAL A 269 10.71 -4.47 -20.30
CA VAL A 269 9.31 -4.92 -20.28
C VAL A 269 8.57 -4.39 -19.08
N ILE A 270 9.14 -4.49 -17.87
CA ILE A 270 8.52 -3.95 -16.66
C ILE A 270 8.30 -2.44 -16.76
N LEU A 271 9.28 -1.69 -17.23
CA LEU A 271 9.16 -0.23 -17.36
C LEU A 271 8.06 0.16 -18.35
N ILE A 272 7.88 -0.59 -19.44
CA ILE A 272 6.77 -0.39 -20.40
C ILE A 272 5.43 -0.69 -19.70
N LEU A 273 5.31 -1.80 -18.97
CA LEU A 273 4.09 -2.13 -18.24
C LEU A 273 3.75 -1.08 -17.18
N LEU A 274 4.75 -0.57 -16.45
CA LEU A 274 4.56 0.51 -15.48
C LEU A 274 4.11 1.80 -16.16
N LEU A 275 4.65 2.12 -17.33
CA LEU A 275 4.26 3.29 -18.12
C LEU A 275 2.79 3.18 -18.56
N ILE A 276 2.39 2.03 -19.10
CA ILE A 276 1.00 1.76 -19.51
C ILE A 276 0.08 1.86 -18.29
N SER A 277 0.44 1.23 -17.17
CA SER A 277 -0.34 1.30 -15.92
C SER A 277 -0.46 2.74 -15.40
N GLY A 278 0.64 3.50 -15.43
CA GLY A 278 0.62 4.91 -15.03
C GLY A 278 -0.32 5.75 -15.91
N LEU A 279 -0.26 5.56 -17.22
CA LEU A 279 -1.16 6.22 -18.16
C LEU A 279 -2.62 5.83 -17.90
N SER A 280 -2.94 4.57 -17.68
CA SER A 280 -4.31 4.12 -17.40
C SER A 280 -4.90 4.70 -16.10
N LEU A 281 -4.06 5.05 -15.13
CA LEU A 281 -4.49 5.71 -13.88
C LEU A 281 -4.72 7.22 -14.07
N VAL A 282 -3.96 7.86 -14.96
CA VAL A 282 -3.99 9.33 -15.14
C VAL A 282 -5.00 9.75 -16.21
N LEU A 283 -5.10 9.00 -17.32
CA LEU A 283 -5.97 9.35 -18.45
C LEU A 283 -7.45 9.60 -18.07
N PRO A 284 -8.11 8.78 -17.23
CA PRO A 284 -9.51 9.03 -16.87
C PRO A 284 -9.75 10.37 -16.16
N ALA A 285 -8.71 10.97 -15.57
CA ALA A 285 -8.83 12.28 -14.93
C ALA A 285 -8.90 13.45 -15.91
N PHE A 286 -8.43 13.26 -17.14
CA PHE A 286 -8.47 14.28 -18.19
C PHE A 286 -9.72 14.21 -19.06
N PHE A 287 -10.48 13.11 -18.98
CA PHE A 287 -11.70 12.90 -19.77
C PHE A 287 -12.99 13.03 -18.93
N ARG A 288 -12.87 13.44 -17.68
CA ARG A 288 -13.97 13.83 -16.79
C ARG A 288 -14.03 15.35 -16.66
#